data_43121ea871cc29a76d2563d180e56142
#
_entry.id   43121ea871cc29a76d2563d180e56142
#
_cell.length_a   1.000
_cell.length_b   1.000
_cell.length_c   1.000
_cell.angle_alpha   90.00
_cell.angle_beta   90.00
_cell.angle_gamma   90.00
#
_symmetry.space_group_name_H-M   'P 1'
#
loop_
_entity.id
_entity.type
_entity.pdbx_description
1 polymer ?
#
loop_
_entity_poly.entity_id
_entity_poly.type
_entity_poly.pdbx_seq_one_letter_code
_entity_poly.pdbx_strand_id
1 'polypeptide(L)'
;LLAQIDAFVTGKRKNAFMEGLMMVLEPADKPAVATFYAAQPAPPVSVVPEAHRVAGGAAFNRLCARCHGDNGHGNATTPRLAGQQAEYLRLNLERYLNLSGERFYAPMTAAVPQLGDKNIPAVIAYLRSLP
;
A
#
# COMPACT_ATOMS: atom_id res chain seq x y z
N LEU A 1 8.49 6.93 -4.68
CA LEU A 1 8.84 5.92 -5.69
C LEU A 1 10.33 5.56 -5.64
N LEU A 2 11.27 6.51 -5.62
CA LEU A 2 12.71 6.22 -5.55
C LEU A 2 13.06 5.26 -4.41
N ALA A 3 12.60 5.54 -3.19
CA ALA A 3 12.82 4.66 -2.04
C ALA A 3 12.29 3.22 -2.25
N GLN A 4 11.25 3.03 -3.07
CA GLN A 4 10.74 1.70 -3.41
C GLN A 4 11.59 1.00 -4.46
N ILE A 5 12.11 1.74 -5.43
CA ILE A 5 13.10 1.24 -6.40
C ILE A 5 14.34 0.76 -5.65
N ASP A 6 14.89 1.61 -4.77
CA ASP A 6 16.06 1.28 -3.95
C ASP A 6 15.82 0.10 -3.01
N ALA A 7 14.60 -0.06 -2.50
CA ALA A 7 14.25 -1.20 -1.67
C ALA A 7 14.33 -2.55 -2.42
N PHE A 8 14.03 -2.58 -3.71
CA PHE A 8 14.25 -3.77 -4.56
C PHE A 8 15.74 -3.98 -4.87
N VAL A 9 16.46 -2.90 -5.19
CA VAL A 9 17.91 -2.96 -5.46
C VAL A 9 18.69 -3.48 -4.24
N THR A 10 18.29 -3.07 -3.04
CA THR A 10 18.96 -3.44 -1.78
C THR A 10 18.40 -4.73 -1.14
N GLY A 11 17.43 -5.39 -1.77
CA GLY A 11 16.81 -6.61 -1.25
C GLY A 11 15.92 -6.40 -0.01
N LYS A 12 15.66 -5.16 0.40
CA LYS A 12 14.71 -4.83 1.49
C LYS A 12 13.26 -5.15 1.12
N ARG A 13 12.99 -5.19 -0.17
CA ARG A 13 11.71 -5.59 -0.74
C ARG A 13 11.97 -6.67 -1.77
N LYS A 14 11.23 -7.79 -1.68
CA LYS A 14 11.45 -8.95 -2.52
C LYS A 14 10.31 -9.15 -3.51
N ASN A 15 10.68 -9.32 -4.77
CA ASN A 15 9.85 -9.76 -5.87
C ASN A 15 10.77 -10.08 -7.04
N ALA A 16 10.84 -11.33 -7.47
CA ALA A 16 11.81 -11.79 -8.47
C ALA A 16 11.73 -11.00 -9.79
N PHE A 17 10.52 -10.65 -10.25
CA PHE A 17 10.35 -9.85 -11.47
C PHE A 17 10.95 -8.43 -11.29
N MET A 18 10.63 -7.77 -10.16
CA MET A 18 11.15 -6.42 -9.89
C MET A 18 12.66 -6.42 -9.65
N GLU A 19 13.19 -7.44 -9.00
CA GLU A 19 14.64 -7.58 -8.80
C GLU A 19 15.34 -7.71 -10.16
N GLY A 20 14.85 -8.57 -11.06
CA GLY A 20 15.37 -8.69 -12.42
C GLY A 20 15.27 -7.36 -13.20
N LEU A 21 14.14 -6.66 -13.10
CA LEU A 21 13.97 -5.36 -13.75
C LEU A 21 14.96 -4.31 -13.22
N MET A 22 15.24 -4.32 -11.92
CA MET A 22 16.19 -3.38 -11.32
C MET A 22 17.65 -3.64 -11.73
N MET A 23 17.98 -4.84 -12.18
CA MET A 23 19.31 -5.18 -12.68
C MET A 23 19.61 -4.53 -14.05
N VAL A 24 18.58 -4.25 -14.84
CA VAL A 24 18.71 -3.63 -16.18
C VAL A 24 18.44 -2.13 -16.18
N LEU A 25 17.92 -1.59 -15.09
CA LEU A 25 17.64 -0.16 -14.96
C LEU A 25 18.90 0.58 -14.53
N GLU A 26 19.38 1.46 -15.39
CA GLU A 26 20.54 2.28 -15.08
C GLU A 26 20.27 3.23 -13.90
N PRO A 27 21.28 3.49 -13.05
CA PRO A 27 21.10 4.41 -11.90
C PRO A 27 20.55 5.78 -12.28
N ALA A 28 20.94 6.31 -13.45
CA ALA A 28 20.49 7.60 -13.95
C ALA A 28 19.01 7.61 -14.36
N ASP A 29 18.44 6.46 -14.72
CA ASP A 29 17.04 6.36 -15.16
C ASP A 29 16.03 6.32 -14.00
N LYS A 30 16.49 5.94 -12.80
CA LYS A 30 15.61 5.81 -11.62
C LYS A 30 14.84 7.09 -11.29
N PRO A 31 15.46 8.28 -11.27
CA PRO A 31 14.72 9.53 -11.06
C PRO A 31 13.71 9.82 -12.17
N ALA A 32 14.05 9.54 -13.43
CA ALA A 32 13.16 9.74 -14.58
C ALA A 32 11.92 8.85 -14.48
N VAL A 33 12.11 7.55 -14.19
CA VAL A 33 11.01 6.58 -13.96
C VAL A 33 10.14 7.03 -12.79
N ALA A 34 10.74 7.45 -11.68
CA ALA A 34 10.00 7.91 -10.51
C ALA A 34 9.17 9.17 -10.81
N THR A 35 9.73 10.12 -11.55
CA THR A 35 9.04 11.35 -11.98
C THR A 35 7.91 11.04 -12.94
N PHE A 36 8.14 10.16 -13.92
CA PHE A 36 7.09 9.73 -14.85
C PHE A 36 5.86 9.19 -14.12
N TYR A 37 6.06 8.24 -13.21
CA TYR A 37 4.94 7.66 -12.45
C TYR A 37 4.32 8.64 -11.45
N ALA A 38 5.08 9.58 -10.89
CA ALA A 38 4.53 10.62 -10.02
C ALA A 38 3.62 11.60 -10.76
N ALA A 39 3.86 11.80 -12.06
CA ALA A 39 3.04 12.67 -12.91
C ALA A 39 1.77 11.98 -13.45
N GLN A 40 1.61 10.66 -13.27
CA GLN A 40 0.40 9.98 -13.73
C GLN A 40 -0.82 10.40 -12.90
N PRO A 41 -1.99 10.57 -13.55
CA PRO A 41 -3.22 10.88 -12.82
C PRO A 41 -3.58 9.76 -11.84
N ALA A 42 -4.09 10.15 -10.68
CA ALA A 42 -4.63 9.18 -9.73
C ALA A 42 -5.83 8.45 -10.37
N PRO A 43 -6.02 7.15 -10.09
CA PRO A 43 -7.20 6.45 -10.56
C PRO A 43 -8.47 7.09 -9.97
N PRO A 44 -9.61 7.02 -10.67
CA PRO A 44 -10.86 7.57 -10.18
C PRO A 44 -11.29 6.88 -8.88
N VAL A 45 -11.92 7.66 -8.02
CA VAL A 45 -12.53 7.15 -6.78
C VAL A 45 -13.59 6.10 -7.12
N SER A 46 -13.54 4.96 -6.44
CA SER A 46 -14.49 3.87 -6.67
C SER A 46 -15.78 4.08 -5.89
N VAL A 47 -16.91 3.89 -6.56
CA VAL A 47 -18.20 3.78 -5.88
C VAL A 47 -18.25 2.42 -5.19
N VAL A 48 -18.49 2.42 -3.88
CA VAL A 48 -18.55 1.22 -3.05
C VAL A 48 -19.85 1.20 -2.24
N PRO A 49 -20.39 0.03 -1.90
CA PRO A 49 -21.58 -0.07 -1.04
C PRO A 49 -21.36 0.64 0.30
N GLU A 50 -22.36 1.40 0.75
CA GLU A 50 -22.28 2.21 1.97
C GLU A 50 -21.91 1.37 3.21
N ALA A 51 -22.49 0.18 3.34
CA ALA A 51 -22.17 -0.72 4.45
C ALA A 51 -20.68 -1.06 4.53
N HIS A 52 -20.04 -1.30 3.39
CA HIS A 52 -18.59 -1.56 3.34
C HIS A 52 -17.79 -0.29 3.64
N ARG A 53 -18.24 0.88 3.17
CA ARG A 53 -17.60 2.16 3.45
C ARG A 53 -17.61 2.47 4.94
N VAL A 54 -18.74 2.29 5.61
CA VAL A 54 -18.90 2.53 7.06
C VAL A 54 -18.06 1.54 7.88
N ALA A 55 -18.20 0.24 7.61
CA ALA A 55 -17.44 -0.79 8.34
C ALA A 55 -15.95 -0.67 8.12
N GLY A 56 -15.52 -0.43 6.88
CA GLY A 56 -14.12 -0.25 6.52
C GLY A 56 -13.52 1.02 7.12
N GLY A 57 -14.28 2.12 7.12
CA GLY A 57 -13.87 3.38 7.76
C GLY A 57 -13.67 3.24 9.27
N ALA A 58 -14.58 2.56 9.96
CA ALA A 58 -14.45 2.30 11.39
C ALA A 58 -13.19 1.47 11.71
N ALA A 59 -12.92 0.42 10.93
CA ALA A 59 -11.72 -0.41 11.10
C ALA A 59 -10.44 0.36 10.77
N PHE A 60 -10.45 1.15 9.68
CA PHE A 60 -9.33 1.99 9.28
C PHE A 60 -8.99 3.03 10.36
N ASN A 61 -9.97 3.77 10.86
CA ASN A 61 -9.76 4.80 11.87
C ASN A 61 -9.18 4.23 13.16
N ARG A 62 -9.62 3.03 13.55
CA ARG A 62 -9.12 2.37 14.76
C ARG A 62 -7.67 1.90 14.65
N LEU A 63 -7.24 1.37 13.50
CA LEU A 63 -5.98 0.62 13.38
C LEU A 63 -4.95 1.26 12.47
N CYS A 64 -5.38 2.06 11.48
CA CYS A 64 -4.53 2.48 10.36
C CYS A 64 -4.30 4.00 10.34
N ALA A 65 -5.32 4.80 10.67
CA ALA A 65 -5.32 6.25 10.51
C ALA A 65 -4.21 6.94 11.31
N ARG A 66 -3.84 6.40 12.47
CA ARG A 66 -2.76 6.94 13.31
C ARG A 66 -1.45 7.16 12.54
N CYS A 67 -1.13 6.27 11.60
CA CYS A 67 0.10 6.33 10.80
C CYS A 67 -0.17 6.82 9.37
N HIS A 68 -1.27 6.35 8.75
CA HIS A 68 -1.59 6.66 7.37
C HIS A 68 -2.38 7.97 7.18
N GLY A 69 -2.74 8.66 8.27
CA GLY A 69 -3.59 9.86 8.27
C GLY A 69 -5.08 9.50 8.11
N ASP A 70 -5.96 10.36 8.60
CA ASP A 70 -7.42 10.13 8.57
C ASP A 70 -7.97 10.04 7.14
N ASN A 71 -7.30 10.69 6.20
CA ASN A 71 -7.60 10.65 4.75
C ASN A 71 -6.86 9.53 4.00
N GLY A 72 -6.02 8.74 4.66
CA GLY A 72 -5.23 7.68 4.05
C GLY A 72 -4.12 8.15 3.10
N HIS A 73 -3.74 9.43 3.15
CA HIS A 73 -2.70 9.99 2.24
C HIS A 73 -1.26 9.69 2.70
N GLY A 74 -1.10 9.24 3.96
CA GLY A 74 0.24 8.97 4.50
C GLY A 74 1.06 10.23 4.70
N ASN A 75 2.37 10.06 4.69
CA ASN A 75 3.36 11.13 4.83
C ASN A 75 4.69 10.72 4.15
N ALA A 76 5.79 11.44 4.41
CA ALA A 76 7.10 11.16 3.81
C ALA A 76 7.61 9.72 4.07
N THR A 77 7.24 9.12 5.20
CA THR A 77 7.71 7.79 5.62
C THR A 77 6.62 6.72 5.61
N THR A 78 5.36 7.13 5.58
CA THR A 78 4.19 6.23 5.59
C THR A 78 3.45 6.34 4.26
N PRO A 79 3.23 5.25 3.52
CA PRO A 79 2.67 5.32 2.18
C PRO A 79 1.20 5.75 2.18
N ARG A 80 0.81 6.41 1.07
CA ARG A 80 -0.58 6.67 0.74
C ARG A 80 -1.31 5.35 0.47
N LEU A 81 -2.52 5.22 1.00
CA LEU A 81 -3.45 4.11 0.79
C LEU A 81 -4.71 4.54 0.04
N ALA A 82 -5.11 5.81 0.18
CA ALA A 82 -6.29 6.36 -0.50
C ALA A 82 -6.18 6.20 -2.03
N GLY A 83 -7.24 5.71 -2.67
CA GLY A 83 -7.30 5.47 -4.10
C GLY A 83 -6.40 4.33 -4.61
N GLN A 84 -5.77 3.56 -3.74
CA GLN A 84 -4.86 2.48 -4.16
C GLN A 84 -5.63 1.30 -4.76
N GLN A 85 -5.00 0.58 -5.67
CA GLN A 85 -5.59 -0.60 -6.33
C GLN A 85 -5.98 -1.67 -5.32
N ALA A 86 -7.21 -2.20 -5.44
CA ALA A 86 -7.75 -3.19 -4.50
C ALA A 86 -6.85 -4.42 -4.37
N GLU A 87 -6.41 -4.97 -5.48
CA GLU A 87 -5.57 -6.16 -5.50
C GLU A 87 -4.21 -5.91 -4.84
N TYR A 88 -3.62 -4.73 -5.06
CA TYR A 88 -2.39 -4.35 -4.40
C TYR A 88 -2.56 -4.24 -2.87
N LEU A 89 -3.67 -3.64 -2.42
CA LEU A 89 -3.98 -3.55 -0.99
C LEU A 89 -4.20 -4.94 -0.39
N ARG A 90 -5.01 -5.78 -1.05
CA ARG A 90 -5.31 -7.15 -0.61
C ARG A 90 -4.02 -7.95 -0.43
N LEU A 91 -3.23 -8.05 -1.48
CA LEU A 91 -1.98 -8.81 -1.48
C LEU A 91 -1.02 -8.37 -0.36
N ASN A 92 -0.88 -7.04 -0.15
CA ASN A 92 0.03 -6.56 0.88
C ASN A 92 -0.50 -6.76 2.30
N LEU A 93 -1.81 -6.62 2.53
CA LEU A 93 -2.42 -6.92 3.83
C LEU A 93 -2.29 -8.40 4.17
N GLU A 94 -2.56 -9.29 3.20
CA GLU A 94 -2.37 -10.74 3.38
C GLU A 94 -0.91 -11.11 3.67
N ARG A 95 0.07 -10.47 3.03
CA ARG A 95 1.49 -10.69 3.32
C ARG A 95 1.86 -10.33 4.75
N TYR A 96 1.31 -9.25 5.30
CA TYR A 96 1.49 -8.89 6.71
C TYR A 96 0.74 -9.84 7.65
N LEU A 97 -0.46 -10.27 7.27
CA LEU A 97 -1.27 -11.19 8.06
C LEU A 97 -0.60 -12.57 8.18
N ASN A 98 -0.10 -13.09 7.06
CA ASN A 98 0.45 -14.44 6.95
C ASN A 98 1.95 -14.51 7.26
N LEU A 99 2.58 -13.38 7.58
CA LEU A 99 4.02 -13.31 7.86
C LEU A 99 4.87 -13.97 6.75
N SER A 100 4.50 -13.77 5.49
CA SER A 100 5.12 -14.46 4.33
C SER A 100 6.61 -14.15 4.14
N GLY A 101 7.15 -13.19 4.88
CA GLY A 101 8.55 -12.75 4.77
C GLY A 101 8.85 -11.86 3.55
N GLU A 102 7.93 -11.75 2.57
CA GLU A 102 8.12 -10.89 1.40
C GLU A 102 8.01 -9.41 1.74
N ARG A 103 7.32 -9.10 2.82
CA ARG A 103 7.17 -7.74 3.33
C ARG A 103 7.14 -7.74 4.84
N PHE A 104 8.09 -7.03 5.44
CA PHE A 104 8.17 -6.88 6.88
C PHE A 104 8.31 -5.39 7.23
N TYR A 105 7.42 -4.94 8.10
CA TYR A 105 7.52 -3.66 8.79
C TYR A 105 6.80 -3.79 10.12
N ALA A 106 7.53 -3.77 11.22
CA ALA A 106 7.03 -4.14 12.54
C ALA A 106 5.68 -3.51 12.93
N PRO A 107 5.42 -2.19 12.73
CA PRO A 107 4.12 -1.61 13.02
C PRO A 107 2.97 -2.22 12.22
N MET A 108 3.16 -2.50 10.91
CA MET A 108 2.14 -3.14 10.08
C MET A 108 1.93 -4.60 10.45
N THR A 109 3.02 -5.31 10.73
CA THR A 109 2.99 -6.71 11.20
C THR A 109 2.23 -6.85 12.53
N ALA A 110 2.26 -5.82 13.38
CA ALA A 110 1.48 -5.80 14.61
C ALA A 110 0.01 -5.37 14.42
N ALA A 111 -0.27 -4.48 13.47
CA ALA A 111 -1.61 -3.92 13.25
C ALA A 111 -2.53 -4.84 12.42
N VAL A 112 -2.02 -5.44 11.34
CA VAL A 112 -2.85 -6.21 10.42
C VAL A 112 -3.48 -7.45 11.03
N PRO A 113 -2.83 -8.24 11.90
CA PRO A 113 -3.49 -9.32 12.62
C PRO A 113 -4.68 -8.86 13.49
N GLN A 114 -4.62 -7.64 14.06
CA GLN A 114 -5.72 -7.07 14.82
C GLN A 114 -6.91 -6.66 13.94
N LEU A 115 -6.68 -6.35 12.66
CA LEU A 115 -7.72 -6.14 11.67
C LEU A 115 -8.50 -7.44 11.43
N GLY A 116 -7.79 -8.55 11.29
CA GLY A 116 -8.31 -9.86 10.95
C GLY A 116 -8.74 -9.95 9.47
N ASP A 117 -8.66 -11.13 8.93
CA ASP A 117 -8.93 -11.43 7.52
C ASP A 117 -10.33 -10.95 7.06
N LYS A 118 -11.35 -11.18 7.87
CA LYS A 118 -12.75 -10.83 7.57
C LYS A 118 -12.99 -9.33 7.32
N ASN A 119 -12.15 -8.45 7.88
CA ASN A 119 -12.30 -7.01 7.73
C ASN A 119 -11.48 -6.43 6.57
N ILE A 120 -10.57 -7.21 5.98
CA ILE A 120 -9.73 -6.78 4.86
C ILE A 120 -10.57 -6.25 3.68
N PRO A 121 -11.61 -6.96 3.20
CA PRO A 121 -12.43 -6.46 2.09
C PRO A 121 -13.11 -5.11 2.36
N ALA A 122 -13.61 -4.91 3.57
CA ALA A 122 -14.27 -3.67 3.96
C ALA A 122 -13.27 -2.49 4.01
N VAL A 123 -12.09 -2.69 4.58
CA VAL A 123 -11.03 -1.67 4.61
C VAL A 123 -10.55 -1.33 3.20
N ILE A 124 -10.39 -2.31 2.32
CA ILE A 124 -10.03 -2.08 0.91
C ILE A 124 -11.11 -1.24 0.22
N ALA A 125 -12.39 -1.60 0.39
CA ALA A 125 -13.50 -0.85 -0.18
C ALA A 125 -13.50 0.61 0.30
N TYR A 126 -13.33 0.83 1.58
CA TYR A 126 -13.20 2.18 2.15
C TYR A 126 -12.04 2.96 1.54
N LEU A 127 -10.83 2.40 1.50
CA LEU A 127 -9.64 3.06 0.96
C LEU A 127 -9.79 3.44 -0.52
N ARG A 128 -10.49 2.62 -1.30
CA ARG A 128 -10.78 2.91 -2.70
C ARG A 128 -11.84 3.99 -2.90
N SER A 129 -12.64 4.28 -1.88
CA SER A 129 -13.62 5.37 -1.89
C SER A 129 -13.03 6.72 -1.47
N LEU A 130 -11.78 6.74 -1.01
CA LEU A 130 -11.07 7.97 -0.66
C LEU A 130 -10.41 8.60 -1.89
N PRO A 131 -10.43 9.94 -2.02
CA PRO A 131 -9.82 10.68 -3.13
C PRO A 131 -8.29 10.68 -3.08
#